data_b5f84890ad335937e3263df7d54eb731
#
_entry.id   b5f84890ad335937e3263df7d54eb731
#
_cell.length_a   1.000
_cell.length_b   1.000
_cell.length_c   1.000
_cell.angle_alpha   90.00
_cell.angle_beta   90.00
_cell.angle_gamma   90.00
#
_symmetry.space_group_name_H-M   'P 1'
#
loop_
_entity.id
_entity.type
_entity.pdbx_description
1 polymer ?
#
loop_
_entity_poly.entity_id
_entity_poly.type
_entity_poly.pdbx_seq_one_letter_code
_entity_poly.pdbx_strand_id
1 'polypeptide(L)'
;MNDAETFIRDFHTKNQASLERHLGSLRAAIAKENLDIVDFLRLSMKDAIETAEVAALWFVDCADLPMKVGFAEECGSAAAHHRALAARLAELGFEPFDPRQGGYSRFFGFLRSLQTPEERASAGAVTLRTFRLGRLALFAELCRERGDAETAALFDTRIASDERQVMETGWNTLISFSPNEECQARARRAAFRIVELAGEVVDPLQLRKALPKRRAVVPEAT
;
A
#
# COMPACT_ATOMS: atom_id res chain seq x y z
N MET A 1 -9.14 2.73 -31.74
CA MET A 1 -8.78 2.60 -30.33
C MET A 1 -8.92 3.99 -29.72
N ASN A 2 -9.72 4.14 -28.69
CA ASN A 2 -9.98 5.44 -28.04
C ASN A 2 -8.65 5.95 -27.43
N ASP A 3 -8.43 7.25 -27.42
CA ASP A 3 -7.24 7.90 -26.83
C ASP A 3 -7.03 7.51 -25.34
N ALA A 4 -8.15 7.38 -24.62
CA ALA A 4 -8.15 6.91 -23.22
C ALA A 4 -7.65 5.46 -23.07
N GLU A 5 -8.05 4.54 -23.95
CA GLU A 5 -7.59 3.13 -23.90
C GLU A 5 -6.09 3.03 -24.20
N THR A 6 -5.61 3.82 -25.13
CA THR A 6 -4.17 3.89 -25.44
C THR A 6 -3.39 4.44 -24.25
N PHE A 7 -3.88 5.52 -23.63
CA PHE A 7 -3.30 6.07 -22.40
C PHE A 7 -3.19 5.04 -21.29
N ILE A 8 -4.28 4.33 -20.97
CA ILE A 8 -4.33 3.34 -19.90
C ILE A 8 -3.34 2.19 -20.15
N ARG A 9 -3.31 1.65 -21.35
CA ARG A 9 -2.39 0.56 -21.70
C ARG A 9 -0.92 0.99 -21.56
N ASP A 10 -0.57 2.15 -22.11
CA ASP A 10 0.79 2.68 -22.02
C ASP A 10 1.20 3.01 -20.60
N PHE A 11 0.27 3.55 -19.82
CA PHE A 11 0.43 3.85 -18.40
C PHE A 11 0.75 2.59 -17.62
N HIS A 12 -0.05 1.53 -17.77
CA HIS A 12 0.14 0.25 -17.10
C HIS A 12 1.51 -0.36 -17.46
N THR A 13 1.78 -0.51 -18.75
CA THR A 13 3.01 -1.18 -19.23
C THR A 13 4.29 -0.49 -18.74
N LYS A 14 4.33 0.84 -18.77
CA LYS A 14 5.52 1.60 -18.35
C LYS A 14 5.80 1.50 -16.84
N ASN A 15 4.77 1.49 -16.02
CA ASN A 15 4.92 1.43 -14.57
C ASN A 15 5.21 0.02 -14.07
N GLN A 16 4.59 -1.00 -14.65
CA GLN A 16 4.69 -2.38 -14.21
C GLN A 16 6.13 -2.89 -14.18
N ALA A 17 6.88 -2.76 -15.26
CA ALA A 17 8.27 -3.24 -15.34
C ALA A 17 9.20 -2.61 -14.28
N SER A 18 8.94 -1.35 -13.90
CA SER A 18 9.70 -0.68 -12.85
C SER A 18 9.30 -1.17 -11.47
N LEU A 19 8.02 -1.36 -11.21
CA LEU A 19 7.53 -1.89 -9.94
C LEU A 19 7.97 -3.33 -9.71
N GLU A 20 7.99 -4.17 -10.73
CA GLU A 20 8.52 -5.55 -10.65
C GLU A 20 10.01 -5.58 -10.28
N ARG A 21 10.82 -4.68 -10.85
CA ARG A 21 12.23 -4.54 -10.45
C ARG A 21 12.37 -4.13 -8.97
N HIS A 22 11.54 -3.21 -8.50
CA HIS A 22 11.54 -2.79 -7.09
C HIS A 22 11.10 -3.93 -6.17
N LEU A 23 10.15 -4.78 -6.56
CA LEU A 23 9.78 -5.97 -5.80
C LEU A 23 10.92 -6.99 -5.72
N GLY A 24 11.69 -7.17 -6.80
CA GLY A 24 12.93 -7.97 -6.77
C GLY A 24 13.97 -7.40 -5.80
N SER A 25 14.15 -6.06 -5.80
CA SER A 25 15.03 -5.37 -4.84
C SER A 25 14.53 -5.51 -3.40
N LEU A 26 13.21 -5.48 -3.19
CA LEU A 26 12.60 -5.70 -1.87
C LEU A 26 12.91 -7.10 -1.33
N ARG A 27 12.78 -8.14 -2.15
CA ARG A 27 13.13 -9.52 -1.75
C ARG A 27 14.60 -9.60 -1.29
N ALA A 28 15.51 -8.99 -2.03
CA ALA A 28 16.93 -8.94 -1.67
C ALA A 28 17.16 -8.16 -0.36
N ALA A 29 16.47 -7.05 -0.17
CA ALA A 29 16.56 -6.23 1.04
C ALA A 29 16.03 -6.96 2.27
N ILE A 30 14.91 -7.68 2.16
CA ILE A 30 14.34 -8.54 3.21
C ILE A 30 15.37 -9.58 3.67
N ALA A 31 16.00 -10.26 2.72
CA ALA A 31 17.04 -11.27 3.03
C ALA A 31 18.25 -10.62 3.70
N LYS A 32 18.75 -9.49 3.18
CA LYS A 32 19.90 -8.77 3.72
C LYS A 32 19.69 -8.28 5.15
N GLU A 33 18.52 -7.73 5.44
CA GLU A 33 18.15 -7.20 6.77
C GLU A 33 17.59 -8.27 7.71
N ASN A 34 17.46 -9.51 7.23
CA ASN A 34 16.88 -10.61 7.97
C ASN A 34 15.51 -10.26 8.56
N LEU A 35 14.63 -9.66 7.73
CA LEU A 35 13.27 -9.34 8.15
C LEU A 35 12.42 -10.61 8.24
N ASP A 36 11.62 -10.71 9.27
CA ASP A 36 10.76 -11.85 9.53
C ASP A 36 9.26 -11.53 9.42
N ILE A 37 8.43 -12.51 9.77
CA ILE A 37 6.96 -12.41 9.71
C ILE A 37 6.43 -11.25 10.56
N VAL A 38 7.02 -11.03 11.72
CA VAL A 38 6.65 -9.92 12.62
C VAL A 38 6.92 -8.57 11.95
N ASP A 39 8.04 -8.43 11.24
CA ASP A 39 8.34 -7.21 10.50
C ASP A 39 7.36 -6.99 9.34
N PHE A 40 6.93 -8.06 8.64
CA PHE A 40 5.93 -7.96 7.56
C PHE A 40 4.58 -7.48 8.09
N LEU A 41 4.13 -8.03 9.22
CA LEU A 41 2.91 -7.58 9.88
C LEU A 41 2.99 -6.11 10.28
N ARG A 42 4.11 -5.69 10.86
CA ARG A 42 4.31 -4.31 11.34
C ARG A 42 4.39 -3.29 10.20
N LEU A 43 5.06 -3.63 9.09
CA LEU A 43 5.07 -2.80 7.88
C LEU A 43 3.65 -2.65 7.32
N SER A 44 2.90 -3.75 7.27
CA SER A 44 1.52 -3.74 6.76
C SER A 44 0.53 -3.01 7.69
N MET A 45 0.73 -3.06 9.02
CA MET A 45 -0.02 -2.24 9.98
C MET A 45 0.19 -0.75 9.74
N LYS A 46 1.42 -0.34 9.47
CA LYS A 46 1.75 1.05 9.15
C LYS A 46 1.05 1.49 7.86
N ASP A 47 1.13 0.68 6.81
CA ASP A 47 0.44 0.98 5.56
C ASP A 47 -1.08 1.10 5.75
N ALA A 48 -1.68 0.23 6.57
CA ALA A 48 -3.12 0.27 6.82
C ALA A 48 -3.55 1.60 7.47
N ILE A 49 -2.83 2.06 8.50
CA ILE A 49 -3.13 3.35 9.15
C ILE A 49 -2.90 4.52 8.20
N GLU A 50 -1.77 4.56 7.49
CA GLU A 50 -1.50 5.62 6.53
C GLU A 50 -2.53 5.66 5.39
N THR A 51 -3.03 4.50 4.96
CA THR A 51 -4.14 4.41 3.99
C THR A 51 -5.42 4.99 4.54
N ALA A 52 -5.81 4.62 5.76
CA ALA A 52 -7.02 5.15 6.40
C ALA A 52 -6.96 6.68 6.54
N GLU A 53 -5.82 7.22 6.96
CA GLU A 53 -5.63 8.67 7.12
C GLU A 53 -5.67 9.41 5.77
N VAL A 54 -5.04 8.88 4.71
CA VAL A 54 -5.10 9.47 3.36
C VAL A 54 -6.53 9.43 2.82
N ALA A 55 -7.23 8.30 2.94
CA ALA A 55 -8.60 8.17 2.50
C ALA A 55 -9.54 9.14 3.24
N ALA A 56 -9.36 9.32 4.55
CA ALA A 56 -10.10 10.28 5.34
C ALA A 56 -9.86 11.73 4.89
N LEU A 57 -8.61 12.10 4.59
CA LEU A 57 -8.27 13.43 4.05
C LEU A 57 -8.93 13.64 2.68
N TRP A 58 -8.84 12.69 1.78
CA TRP A 58 -9.44 12.76 0.46
C TRP A 58 -10.97 12.78 0.51
N PHE A 59 -11.58 12.07 1.46
CA PHE A 59 -13.02 12.13 1.71
C PHE A 59 -13.50 13.55 1.99
N VAL A 60 -12.80 14.29 2.83
CA VAL A 60 -13.20 15.67 3.18
C VAL A 60 -13.18 16.57 1.95
N ASP A 61 -12.12 16.50 1.16
CA ASP A 61 -11.86 17.41 0.03
C ASP A 61 -12.52 16.97 -1.29
N CYS A 62 -13.15 15.78 -1.34
CA CYS A 62 -13.74 15.26 -2.57
C CYS A 62 -15.14 15.84 -2.79
N ALA A 63 -15.36 16.44 -3.97
CA ALA A 63 -16.68 16.94 -4.38
C ALA A 63 -17.53 15.86 -5.08
N ASP A 64 -16.90 14.86 -5.72
CA ASP A 64 -17.58 13.77 -6.41
C ASP A 64 -18.11 12.75 -5.39
N LEU A 65 -19.44 12.54 -5.38
CA LEU A 65 -20.09 11.70 -4.39
C LEU A 65 -19.71 10.22 -4.48
N PRO A 66 -19.65 9.58 -5.66
CA PRO A 66 -19.17 8.21 -5.80
C PRO A 66 -17.74 8.01 -5.27
N MET A 67 -16.82 8.89 -5.61
CA MET A 67 -15.45 8.85 -5.09
C MET A 67 -15.42 9.06 -3.58
N LYS A 68 -16.23 9.98 -3.06
CA LYS A 68 -16.32 10.24 -1.63
C LYS A 68 -16.75 9.00 -0.85
N VAL A 69 -17.76 8.26 -1.35
CA VAL A 69 -18.20 6.99 -0.75
C VAL A 69 -17.05 5.97 -0.81
N GLY A 70 -16.37 5.85 -1.93
CA GLY A 70 -15.21 4.95 -2.07
C GLY A 70 -14.09 5.24 -1.05
N PHE A 71 -13.79 6.51 -0.77
CA PHE A 71 -12.80 6.87 0.27
C PHE A 71 -13.26 6.50 1.68
N ALA A 72 -14.57 6.61 1.98
CA ALA A 72 -15.11 6.18 3.28
C ALA A 72 -15.00 4.66 3.45
N GLU A 73 -15.32 3.89 2.40
CA GLU A 73 -15.17 2.43 2.37
C GLU A 73 -13.70 2.02 2.52
N GLU A 74 -12.79 2.69 1.81
CA GLU A 74 -11.36 2.46 1.91
C GLU A 74 -10.83 2.72 3.32
N CYS A 75 -11.27 3.81 3.96
CA CYS A 75 -10.92 4.10 5.36
C CYS A 75 -11.38 2.98 6.30
N GLY A 76 -12.62 2.50 6.13
CA GLY A 76 -13.18 1.40 6.92
C GLY A 76 -12.43 0.09 6.74
N SER A 77 -12.13 -0.26 5.49
CA SER A 77 -11.38 -1.46 5.11
C SER A 77 -9.96 -1.44 5.66
N ALA A 78 -9.25 -0.32 5.52
CA ALA A 78 -7.90 -0.14 6.04
C ALA A 78 -7.85 -0.26 7.59
N ALA A 79 -8.84 0.29 8.29
CA ALA A 79 -8.98 0.11 9.73
C ALA A 79 -9.25 -1.36 10.12
N ALA A 80 -10.01 -2.11 9.31
CA ALA A 80 -10.24 -3.55 9.52
C ALA A 80 -8.96 -4.36 9.28
N HIS A 81 -8.15 -4.00 8.27
CA HIS A 81 -6.83 -4.60 8.02
C HIS A 81 -5.90 -4.39 9.22
N HIS A 82 -5.81 -3.15 9.73
CA HIS A 82 -4.99 -2.86 10.91
C HIS A 82 -5.37 -3.74 12.10
N ARG A 83 -6.68 -3.88 12.41
CA ARG A 83 -7.14 -4.74 13.51
C ARG A 83 -6.76 -6.20 13.31
N ALA A 84 -6.91 -6.73 12.10
CA ALA A 84 -6.56 -8.12 11.79
C ALA A 84 -5.05 -8.38 11.91
N LEU A 85 -4.22 -7.45 11.42
CA LEU A 85 -2.77 -7.52 11.53
C LEU A 85 -2.31 -7.41 12.99
N ALA A 86 -2.93 -6.54 13.79
CA ALA A 86 -2.64 -6.38 15.21
C ALA A 86 -3.01 -7.64 16.01
N ALA A 87 -4.16 -8.26 15.71
CA ALA A 87 -4.57 -9.52 16.33
C ALA A 87 -3.55 -10.63 16.02
N ARG A 88 -3.14 -10.76 14.74
CA ARG A 88 -2.14 -11.75 14.35
C ARG A 88 -0.78 -11.51 15.01
N LEU A 89 -0.37 -10.26 15.14
CA LEU A 89 0.86 -9.89 15.85
C LEU A 89 0.82 -10.32 17.32
N ALA A 90 -0.34 -10.12 17.99
CA ALA A 90 -0.54 -10.54 19.39
C ALA A 90 -0.51 -12.07 19.55
N GLU A 91 -1.09 -12.84 18.62
CA GLU A 91 -1.03 -14.31 18.59
C GLU A 91 0.43 -14.82 18.48
N LEU A 92 1.29 -14.07 17.81
CA LEU A 92 2.72 -14.36 17.72
C LEU A 92 3.52 -13.92 18.96
N GLY A 93 2.85 -13.39 20.01
CA GLY A 93 3.46 -12.99 21.27
C GLY A 93 4.11 -11.61 21.27
N PHE A 94 3.71 -10.72 20.37
CA PHE A 94 4.23 -9.36 20.29
C PHE A 94 3.15 -8.33 20.59
N GLU A 95 3.53 -7.26 21.30
CA GLU A 95 2.64 -6.13 21.53
C GLU A 95 2.31 -5.39 20.23
N PRO A 96 1.03 -5.01 20.04
CA PRO A 96 0.68 -4.01 19.04
C PRO A 96 1.47 -2.72 19.29
N PHE A 97 1.89 -2.06 18.22
CA PHE A 97 2.60 -0.79 18.31
C PHE A 97 1.80 0.32 17.61
N ASP A 98 2.04 1.56 18.01
CA ASP A 98 1.51 2.71 17.27
C ASP A 98 2.33 2.89 15.98
N PRO A 99 1.75 2.67 14.79
CA PRO A 99 2.46 2.79 13.52
C PRO A 99 3.06 4.17 13.28
N ARG A 100 2.55 5.22 13.95
CA ARG A 100 3.02 6.61 13.85
C ARG A 100 4.36 6.82 14.56
N GLN A 101 4.76 5.95 15.49
CA GLN A 101 6.04 6.07 16.22
C GLN A 101 7.27 6.03 15.31
N GLY A 102 7.17 5.40 14.12
CA GLY A 102 8.22 5.38 13.10
C GLY A 102 8.19 6.58 12.14
N GLY A 103 7.33 7.57 12.39
CA GLY A 103 7.04 8.64 11.43
C GLY A 103 6.23 8.16 10.22
N TYR A 104 5.73 9.07 9.43
CA TYR A 104 4.99 8.75 8.21
C TYR A 104 5.93 8.34 7.07
N SER A 105 5.43 7.46 6.18
CA SER A 105 6.16 7.08 4.98
C SER A 105 6.22 8.25 3.96
N ARG A 106 7.16 8.17 3.04
CA ARG A 106 7.22 9.12 1.92
C ARG A 106 5.99 9.00 1.01
N PHE A 107 5.40 7.81 0.89
CA PHE A 107 4.13 7.63 0.21
C PHE A 107 3.02 8.47 0.82
N PHE A 108 2.85 8.41 2.15
CA PHE A 108 1.87 9.22 2.86
C PHE A 108 2.06 10.71 2.61
N GLY A 109 3.30 11.19 2.75
CA GLY A 109 3.63 12.60 2.51
C GLY A 109 3.27 13.06 1.10
N PHE A 110 3.51 12.23 0.09
CA PHE A 110 3.17 12.54 -1.29
C PHE A 110 1.67 12.43 -1.55
N LEU A 111 1.01 11.35 -1.14
CA LEU A 111 -0.41 11.13 -1.40
C LEU A 111 -1.30 12.24 -0.82
N ARG A 112 -0.99 12.69 0.40
CA ARG A 112 -1.75 13.79 1.02
C ARG A 112 -1.63 15.12 0.28
N SER A 113 -0.62 15.30 -0.57
CA SER A 113 -0.43 16.52 -1.37
C SER A 113 -1.22 16.52 -2.68
N LEU A 114 -1.79 15.39 -3.09
CA LEU A 114 -2.52 15.26 -4.36
C LEU A 114 -3.87 15.96 -4.28
N GLN A 115 -4.18 16.76 -5.31
CA GLN A 115 -5.35 17.62 -5.32
C GLN A 115 -6.46 17.12 -6.25
N THR A 116 -6.10 16.51 -7.38
CA THR A 116 -7.05 16.18 -8.43
C THR A 116 -7.46 14.71 -8.44
N PRO A 117 -8.67 14.38 -8.92
CA PRO A 117 -9.15 12.99 -8.98
C PRO A 117 -8.23 12.06 -9.76
N GLU A 118 -7.72 12.52 -10.91
CA GLU A 118 -6.82 11.73 -11.76
C GLU A 118 -5.47 11.46 -11.10
N GLU A 119 -4.94 12.41 -10.32
CA GLU A 119 -3.71 12.19 -9.54
C GLU A 119 -3.95 11.17 -8.43
N ARG A 120 -5.04 11.31 -7.67
CA ARG A 120 -5.40 10.37 -6.58
C ARG A 120 -5.64 8.97 -7.10
N ALA A 121 -6.38 8.84 -8.22
CA ALA A 121 -6.63 7.55 -8.86
C ALA A 121 -5.33 6.91 -9.38
N SER A 122 -4.53 7.65 -10.15
CA SER A 122 -3.31 7.11 -10.75
C SER A 122 -2.24 6.73 -9.73
N ALA A 123 -1.98 7.60 -8.76
CA ALA A 123 -0.94 7.38 -7.75
C ALA A 123 -1.39 6.41 -6.65
N GLY A 124 -2.55 6.69 -6.02
CA GLY A 124 -3.05 5.95 -4.87
C GLY A 124 -3.74 4.64 -5.25
N ALA A 125 -4.83 4.74 -6.02
CA ALA A 125 -5.67 3.58 -6.29
C ALA A 125 -5.09 2.61 -7.34
N VAL A 126 -4.22 3.06 -8.24
CA VAL A 126 -3.64 2.19 -9.28
C VAL A 126 -2.18 1.86 -8.97
N THR A 127 -1.27 2.84 -9.05
CA THR A 127 0.18 2.56 -9.05
C THR A 127 0.67 2.04 -7.70
N LEU A 128 0.28 2.69 -6.59
CA LEU A 128 0.65 2.21 -5.26
C LEU A 128 0.01 0.86 -4.94
N ARG A 129 -1.25 0.63 -5.37
CA ARG A 129 -1.91 -0.67 -5.18
C ARG A 129 -1.22 -1.79 -5.94
N THR A 130 -0.77 -1.54 -7.17
CA THR A 130 0.02 -2.52 -7.93
C THR A 130 1.28 -2.91 -7.16
N PHE A 131 2.02 -1.95 -6.61
CA PHE A 131 3.21 -2.22 -5.79
C PHE A 131 2.86 -2.98 -4.50
N ARG A 132 1.80 -2.56 -3.78
CA ARG A 132 1.35 -3.22 -2.55
C ARG A 132 0.90 -4.65 -2.78
N LEU A 133 0.13 -4.91 -3.83
CA LEU A 133 -0.29 -6.28 -4.19
C LEU A 133 0.91 -7.19 -4.45
N GLY A 134 1.91 -6.72 -5.18
CA GLY A 134 3.15 -7.48 -5.39
C GLY A 134 3.89 -7.73 -4.08
N ARG A 135 3.94 -6.75 -3.17
CA ARG A 135 4.56 -6.90 -1.85
C ARG A 135 3.78 -7.85 -0.94
N LEU A 136 2.44 -7.81 -0.94
CA LEU A 136 1.61 -8.75 -0.18
C LEU A 136 1.82 -10.18 -0.67
N ALA A 137 1.89 -10.40 -1.99
CA ALA A 137 2.20 -11.71 -2.56
C ALA A 137 3.58 -12.22 -2.12
N LEU A 138 4.59 -11.34 -2.13
CA LEU A 138 5.94 -11.65 -1.63
C LEU A 138 5.93 -12.01 -0.14
N PHE A 139 5.23 -11.24 0.70
CA PHE A 139 5.13 -11.51 2.14
C PHE A 139 4.41 -12.85 2.39
N ALA A 140 3.32 -13.13 1.68
CA ALA A 140 2.60 -14.39 1.79
C ALA A 140 3.46 -15.60 1.39
N GLU A 141 4.23 -15.49 0.31
CA GLU A 141 5.20 -16.50 -0.11
C GLU A 141 6.23 -16.77 1.00
N LEU A 142 6.86 -15.72 1.51
CA LEU A 142 7.86 -15.83 2.57
C LEU A 142 7.30 -16.35 3.90
N CYS A 143 6.03 -16.05 4.22
CA CYS A 143 5.34 -16.65 5.36
C CYS A 143 5.15 -18.15 5.19
N ARG A 144 4.74 -18.61 3.99
CA ARG A 144 4.59 -20.06 3.69
C ARG A 144 5.94 -20.80 3.78
N GLU A 145 7.00 -20.21 3.23
CA GLU A 145 8.36 -20.77 3.31
C GLU A 145 8.82 -20.95 4.77
N ARG A 146 8.30 -20.14 5.69
CA ARG A 146 8.60 -20.19 7.13
C ARG A 146 7.57 -20.97 7.95
N GLY A 147 6.61 -21.65 7.30
CA GLY A 147 5.61 -22.48 7.93
C GLY A 147 4.41 -21.73 8.53
N ASP A 148 4.26 -20.44 8.29
CA ASP A 148 3.13 -19.64 8.77
C ASP A 148 2.08 -19.45 7.66
N ALA A 149 1.25 -20.46 7.48
CA ALA A 149 0.16 -20.45 6.50
C ALA A 149 -0.96 -19.46 6.88
N GLU A 150 -1.16 -19.18 8.16
CA GLU A 150 -2.21 -18.30 8.64
C GLU A 150 -1.92 -16.83 8.31
N THR A 151 -0.69 -16.37 8.60
CA THR A 151 -0.26 -15.03 8.17
C THR A 151 -0.24 -14.91 6.66
N ALA A 152 0.16 -15.95 5.92
CA ALA A 152 0.10 -15.96 4.47
C ALA A 152 -1.33 -15.78 3.95
N ALA A 153 -2.31 -16.47 4.52
CA ALA A 153 -3.72 -16.34 4.15
C ALA A 153 -4.27 -14.93 4.46
N LEU A 154 -3.86 -14.32 5.57
CA LEU A 154 -4.23 -12.94 5.89
C LEU A 154 -3.81 -11.96 4.79
N PHE A 155 -2.58 -12.10 4.28
CA PHE A 155 -2.07 -11.26 3.19
C PHE A 155 -2.77 -11.53 1.87
N ASP A 156 -2.83 -12.80 1.41
CA ASP A 156 -3.31 -13.17 0.07
C ASP A 156 -4.83 -13.08 -0.08
N THR A 157 -5.56 -13.50 0.94
CA THR A 157 -7.01 -13.68 0.81
C THR A 157 -7.74 -12.44 1.27
N ARG A 158 -7.42 -11.95 2.46
CA ARG A 158 -8.18 -10.84 3.05
C ARG A 158 -7.72 -9.49 2.53
N ILE A 159 -6.45 -9.14 2.75
CA ILE A 159 -5.94 -7.80 2.42
C ILE A 159 -5.84 -7.63 0.90
N ALA A 160 -5.27 -8.60 0.20
CA ALA A 160 -5.11 -8.49 -1.25
C ALA A 160 -6.43 -8.46 -2.03
N SER A 161 -7.51 -9.06 -1.51
CA SER A 161 -8.84 -8.98 -2.13
C SER A 161 -9.35 -7.54 -2.15
N ASP A 162 -9.30 -6.86 -1.00
CA ASP A 162 -9.76 -5.48 -0.88
C ASP A 162 -8.88 -4.51 -1.70
N GLU A 163 -7.57 -4.73 -1.70
CA GLU A 163 -6.63 -3.95 -2.52
C GLU A 163 -6.92 -4.07 -4.03
N ARG A 164 -7.30 -5.28 -4.51
CA ARG A 164 -7.71 -5.48 -5.92
C ARG A 164 -9.00 -4.73 -6.26
N GLN A 165 -9.97 -4.74 -5.36
CA GLN A 165 -11.24 -4.03 -5.56
C GLN A 165 -11.02 -2.52 -5.65
N VAL A 166 -10.21 -1.95 -4.77
CA VAL A 166 -9.83 -0.52 -4.83
C VAL A 166 -9.11 -0.20 -6.13
N MET A 167 -8.19 -1.08 -6.58
CA MET A 167 -7.46 -0.89 -7.82
C MET A 167 -8.39 -0.91 -9.05
N GLU A 168 -9.36 -1.82 -9.09
CA GLU A 168 -10.36 -1.90 -10.17
C GLU A 168 -11.21 -0.62 -10.24
N THR A 169 -11.70 -0.15 -9.09
CA THR A 169 -12.40 1.14 -9.00
C THR A 169 -11.50 2.30 -9.43
N GLY A 170 -10.23 2.26 -9.04
CA GLY A 170 -9.22 3.24 -9.41
C GLY A 170 -9.00 3.37 -10.91
N TRP A 171 -8.99 2.25 -11.64
CA TRP A 171 -8.91 2.26 -13.11
C TRP A 171 -10.10 2.97 -13.74
N ASN A 172 -11.33 2.67 -13.30
CA ASN A 172 -12.54 3.32 -13.79
C ASN A 172 -12.52 4.83 -13.51
N THR A 173 -12.08 5.21 -12.33
CA THR A 173 -11.91 6.62 -11.94
C THR A 173 -10.86 7.31 -12.80
N LEU A 174 -9.72 6.69 -13.03
CA LEU A 174 -8.64 7.25 -13.85
C LEU A 174 -9.11 7.50 -15.30
N ILE A 175 -9.86 6.56 -15.89
CA ILE A 175 -10.45 6.72 -17.22
C ILE A 175 -11.40 7.92 -17.24
N SER A 176 -12.31 8.00 -16.26
CA SER A 176 -13.34 9.03 -16.20
C SER A 176 -12.77 10.45 -16.01
N PHE A 177 -11.72 10.57 -15.21
CA PHE A 177 -11.10 11.86 -14.88
C PHE A 177 -9.85 12.21 -15.70
N SER A 178 -9.56 11.46 -16.77
CA SER A 178 -8.43 11.74 -17.67
C SER A 178 -8.89 12.01 -19.12
N PRO A 179 -9.83 12.95 -19.35
CA PRO A 179 -10.45 13.16 -20.66
C PRO A 179 -9.53 13.83 -21.69
N ASN A 180 -8.44 14.44 -21.27
CA ASN A 180 -7.53 15.21 -22.13
C ASN A 180 -6.07 15.03 -21.73
N GLU A 181 -5.16 15.50 -22.56
CA GLU A 181 -3.72 15.37 -22.38
C GLU A 181 -3.20 16.00 -21.08
N GLU A 182 -3.80 17.10 -20.61
CA GLU A 182 -3.38 17.76 -19.39
C GLU A 182 -3.67 16.90 -18.16
N CYS A 183 -4.89 16.34 -18.05
CA CYS A 183 -5.27 15.41 -16.99
C CYS A 183 -4.40 14.15 -17.03
N GLN A 184 -4.18 13.59 -18.23
CA GLN A 184 -3.32 12.42 -18.45
C GLN A 184 -1.87 12.71 -18.05
N ALA A 185 -1.35 13.91 -18.35
CA ALA A 185 -0.01 14.32 -17.95
C ALA A 185 0.13 14.43 -16.41
N ARG A 186 -0.89 14.99 -15.71
CA ARG A 186 -0.91 15.00 -14.23
C ARG A 186 -0.90 13.59 -13.67
N ALA A 187 -1.78 12.71 -14.17
CA ALA A 187 -1.84 11.31 -13.78
C ALA A 187 -0.49 10.58 -13.96
N ARG A 188 0.16 10.76 -15.11
CA ARG A 188 1.49 10.16 -15.38
C ARG A 188 2.55 10.66 -14.40
N ARG A 189 2.60 11.96 -14.12
CA ARG A 189 3.56 12.51 -13.14
C ARG A 189 3.33 11.95 -11.74
N ALA A 190 2.08 11.87 -11.30
CA ALA A 190 1.74 11.35 -10.00
C ALA A 190 2.10 9.86 -9.85
N ALA A 191 1.81 9.04 -10.87
CA ALA A 191 2.21 7.64 -10.90
C ALA A 191 3.73 7.46 -10.93
N PHE A 192 4.43 8.23 -11.76
CA PHE A 192 5.89 8.18 -11.84
C PHE A 192 6.53 8.46 -10.47
N ARG A 193 6.00 9.44 -9.72
CA ARG A 193 6.49 9.72 -8.38
C ARG A 193 6.29 8.55 -7.41
N ILE A 194 5.19 7.81 -7.50
CA ILE A 194 5.00 6.57 -6.72
C ILE A 194 6.05 5.51 -7.09
N VAL A 195 6.35 5.36 -8.38
CA VAL A 195 7.39 4.40 -8.83
C VAL A 195 8.76 4.77 -8.27
N GLU A 196 9.14 6.06 -8.28
CA GLU A 196 10.39 6.54 -7.66
C GLU A 196 10.41 6.23 -6.15
N LEU A 197 9.32 6.58 -5.44
CA LEU A 197 9.20 6.32 -4.00
C LEU A 197 9.25 4.82 -3.68
N ALA A 198 8.67 3.96 -4.54
CA ALA A 198 8.79 2.51 -4.37
C ALA A 198 10.26 2.06 -4.42
N GLY A 199 11.07 2.65 -5.30
CA GLY A 199 12.51 2.39 -5.34
C GLY A 199 13.24 2.86 -4.07
N GLU A 200 12.83 4.00 -3.49
CA GLU A 200 13.42 4.52 -2.26
C GLU A 200 13.08 3.68 -1.01
N VAL A 201 11.82 3.23 -0.88
CA VAL A 201 11.37 2.47 0.30
C VAL A 201 11.86 1.03 0.36
N VAL A 202 12.32 0.46 -0.75
CA VAL A 202 12.93 -0.87 -0.77
C VAL A 202 14.42 -0.87 -0.40
N ASP A 203 15.01 0.30 -0.12
CA ASP A 203 16.36 0.40 0.43
C ASP A 203 16.41 -0.29 1.81
N PRO A 204 17.39 -1.19 2.07
CA PRO A 204 17.46 -1.94 3.32
C PRO A 204 17.47 -1.05 4.56
N LEU A 205 18.20 0.06 4.55
CA LEU A 205 18.27 0.98 5.69
C LEU A 205 16.94 1.70 5.93
N GLN A 206 16.20 2.02 4.87
CA GLN A 206 14.87 2.64 4.99
C GLN A 206 13.85 1.66 5.56
N LEU A 207 13.86 0.41 5.12
CA LEU A 207 13.02 -0.65 5.67
C LEU A 207 13.25 -0.82 7.18
N ARG A 208 14.52 -0.91 7.60
CA ARG A 208 14.85 -1.07 9.03
C ARG A 208 14.47 0.17 9.86
N LYS A 209 14.65 1.37 9.33
CA LYS A 209 14.26 2.62 10.00
C LYS A 209 12.74 2.77 10.15
N ALA A 210 11.96 2.21 9.21
CA ALA A 210 10.50 2.25 9.28
C ALA A 210 9.92 1.41 10.43
N LEU A 211 10.73 0.53 11.02
CA LEU A 211 10.32 -0.40 12.06
C LEU A 211 10.86 0.04 13.43
N PRO A 212 10.02 0.49 14.35
CA PRO A 212 10.43 0.77 15.74
C PRO A 212 10.89 -0.53 16.45
N LYS A 213 11.53 -0.40 17.61
CA LYS A 213 11.96 -1.57 18.40
C LYS A 213 10.77 -2.46 18.76
N ARG A 214 10.96 -3.77 18.67
CA ARG A 214 9.96 -4.77 19.06
C ARG A 214 9.81 -4.79 20.57
N ARG A 215 8.57 -4.99 21.03
CA ARG A 215 8.25 -5.32 22.44
C ARG A 215 7.55 -6.66 22.44
N ALA A 216 8.11 -7.64 23.16
CA ALA A 216 7.42 -8.89 23.44
C ALA A 216 6.36 -8.65 24.53
N VAL A 217 5.25 -9.38 24.47
CA VAL A 217 4.29 -9.43 25.56
C VAL A 217 5.01 -10.04 26.76
N VAL A 218 5.14 -9.31 27.86
CA VAL A 218 5.62 -9.85 29.13
C VAL A 218 4.46 -10.62 29.73
N PRO A 219 4.57 -11.95 29.96
CA PRO A 219 3.53 -12.67 30.67
C PRO A 219 3.30 -12.00 32.03
N GLU A 220 2.04 -11.66 32.36
CA GLU A 220 1.70 -11.24 33.71
C GLU A 220 2.14 -12.37 34.67
N ALA A 221 2.99 -12.05 35.64
CA ALA A 221 3.39 -12.97 36.67
C ALA A 221 2.14 -13.32 37.49
N THR A 222 1.64 -14.56 37.31
CA THR A 222 0.56 -15.15 38.11
C THR A 222 1.01 -15.42 39.51
#